data_01e7dd86502a22fc48b59ed8ea39e780
#
_entry.id   01e7dd86502a22fc48b59ed8ea39e780
#
_cell.length_a   1.000
_cell.length_b   1.000
_cell.length_c   1.000
_cell.angle_alpha   90.00
_cell.angle_beta   90.00
_cell.angle_gamma   90.00
#
_symmetry.space_group_name_H-M   'P 1'
#
loop_
_entity.id
_entity.type
_entity.pdbx_description
1 polymer ?
#
loop_
_entity_poly.entity_id
_entity_poly.type
_entity_poly.pdbx_seq_one_letter_code
_entity_poly.pdbx_strand_id
1 'polypeptide(L)'
;CLLSRGLGDVYKRQILDITDPALKEALAESCDHQPFIAKAPLVLVFLADCRRWLNAYHAAGITDARKPGAGDLMLAMADTCIAAQNAVVAAESLGIGSCYIGDVLENAEAMRDALHLPQYVVPACMLVFGRPTEQQQRRPKPARFAEQAVVCENVYTDRTPDELRADFAAKAAANGQLDYDFDKAVQ
;
A
#
# COMPACT_ATOMS: atom_id res chain seq x y z
N CYS A 1 0.79 22.33 7.22
CA CYS A 1 1.79 21.37 6.76
C CYS A 1 2.03 21.54 5.27
N LEU A 2 3.24 21.94 4.86
CA LEU A 2 3.61 22.16 3.45
C LEU A 2 3.59 20.87 2.61
N LEU A 3 3.54 19.69 3.24
CA LEU A 3 3.51 18.37 2.58
C LEU A 3 2.14 17.97 2.02
N SER A 4 1.08 18.71 2.35
CA SER A 4 -0.25 18.43 1.82
C SER A 4 -0.58 19.16 0.52
N ARG A 5 0.27 20.09 0.07
CA ARG A 5 0.07 20.78 -1.21
C ARG A 5 0.73 20.01 -2.33
N GLY A 6 0.07 19.91 -3.46
CA GLY A 6 0.49 19.10 -4.59
C GLY A 6 -0.29 17.80 -4.67
N LEU A 7 0.39 16.64 -4.70
CA LEU A 7 -0.29 15.34 -4.86
C LEU A 7 -1.28 15.04 -3.74
N GLY A 8 -1.00 15.46 -2.50
CA GLY A 8 -1.89 15.27 -1.36
C GLY A 8 -3.20 16.08 -1.38
N ASP A 9 -3.32 17.08 -2.25
CA ASP A 9 -4.51 17.94 -2.38
C ASP A 9 -5.40 17.56 -3.57
N VAL A 10 -5.09 16.47 -4.27
CA VAL A 10 -5.85 16.06 -5.48
C VAL A 10 -7.20 15.45 -5.12
N TYR A 11 -7.36 14.99 -3.88
CA TYR A 11 -8.58 14.37 -3.35
C TYR A 11 -9.13 13.23 -4.23
N LYS A 12 -8.23 12.43 -4.81
CA LYS A 12 -8.57 11.23 -5.58
C LYS A 12 -8.51 9.97 -4.71
N ARG A 13 -8.87 10.09 -3.44
CA ARG A 13 -8.87 9.00 -2.45
C ARG A 13 -10.15 8.93 -1.67
N GLN A 14 -10.46 7.74 -1.18
CA GLN A 14 -11.44 7.45 -0.13
C GLN A 14 -10.80 6.54 0.90
N ILE A 15 -11.31 6.55 2.11
CA ILE A 15 -10.87 5.66 3.17
C ILE A 15 -12.12 4.98 3.72
N LEU A 16 -12.10 3.64 3.73
CA LEU A 16 -13.15 2.86 4.39
C LEU A 16 -12.64 2.47 5.78
N ASP A 17 -13.39 2.81 6.80
CA ASP A 17 -13.23 2.27 8.14
C ASP A 17 -14.07 1.00 8.25
N ILE A 18 -13.39 -0.14 8.34
CA ILE A 18 -14.05 -1.45 8.38
C ILE A 18 -14.39 -1.78 9.82
N THR A 19 -15.63 -1.57 10.19
CA THR A 19 -16.15 -1.81 11.56
C THR A 19 -16.96 -3.10 11.68
N ASP A 20 -17.50 -3.63 10.58
CA ASP A 20 -18.28 -4.87 10.57
C ASP A 20 -17.37 -6.08 10.79
N PRO A 21 -17.58 -6.89 11.86
CA PRO A 21 -16.80 -8.07 12.14
C PRO A 21 -16.86 -9.12 11.02
N ALA A 22 -18.01 -9.32 10.38
CA ALA A 22 -18.15 -10.29 9.31
C ALA A 22 -17.34 -9.87 8.07
N LEU A 23 -17.30 -8.57 7.76
CA LEU A 23 -16.48 -8.04 6.68
C LEU A 23 -14.98 -8.14 7.02
N LYS A 24 -14.58 -7.90 8.29
CA LYS A 24 -13.18 -8.10 8.72
C LYS A 24 -12.72 -9.55 8.55
N GLU A 25 -13.58 -10.53 8.89
CA GLU A 25 -13.29 -11.96 8.66
C GLU A 25 -13.18 -12.28 7.17
N ALA A 26 -14.09 -11.78 6.34
CA ALA A 26 -14.02 -11.97 4.89
C ALA A 26 -12.74 -11.38 4.28
N LEU A 27 -12.32 -10.19 4.73
CA LEU A 27 -11.07 -9.57 4.30
C LEU A 27 -9.85 -10.36 4.77
N ALA A 28 -9.86 -10.87 6.00
CA ALA A 28 -8.79 -11.72 6.52
C ALA A 28 -8.62 -12.99 5.71
N GLU A 29 -9.72 -13.63 5.32
CA GLU A 29 -9.72 -14.82 4.48
C GLU A 29 -9.21 -14.54 3.07
N SER A 30 -9.67 -13.46 2.45
CA SER A 30 -9.26 -13.05 1.09
C SER A 30 -7.82 -12.56 1.01
N CYS A 31 -7.24 -12.15 2.14
CA CYS A 31 -5.87 -11.69 2.24
C CYS A 31 -4.97 -12.78 2.86
N ASP A 32 -4.86 -13.91 2.17
CA ASP A 32 -3.98 -15.04 2.49
C ASP A 32 -4.19 -15.62 3.90
N HIS A 33 -5.47 -15.76 4.32
CA HIS A 33 -5.87 -16.33 5.62
C HIS A 33 -5.17 -15.66 6.81
N GLN A 34 -5.11 -14.33 6.85
CA GLN A 34 -4.41 -13.57 7.89
C GLN A 34 -5.34 -13.17 9.06
N PRO A 35 -5.51 -14.01 10.09
CA PRO A 35 -6.53 -13.80 11.12
C PRO A 35 -6.28 -12.56 12.01
N PHE A 36 -5.10 -11.97 11.97
CA PHE A 36 -4.81 -10.73 12.70
C PHE A 36 -5.56 -9.53 12.10
N ILE A 37 -5.97 -9.59 10.82
CA ILE A 37 -6.78 -8.55 10.17
C ILE A 37 -8.15 -8.47 10.88
N ALA A 38 -8.82 -9.61 11.04
CA ALA A 38 -10.11 -9.69 11.71
C ALA A 38 -10.04 -9.22 13.18
N LYS A 39 -8.92 -9.48 13.86
CA LYS A 39 -8.68 -9.13 15.26
C LYS A 39 -8.21 -7.70 15.48
N ALA A 40 -7.82 -6.99 14.42
CA ALA A 40 -7.29 -5.65 14.54
C ALA A 40 -8.36 -4.67 15.06
N PRO A 41 -8.02 -3.83 16.05
CA PRO A 41 -8.93 -2.81 16.57
C PRO A 41 -9.41 -1.83 15.51
N LEU A 42 -8.51 -1.46 14.56
CA LEU A 42 -8.80 -0.56 13.47
C LEU A 42 -8.28 -1.15 12.16
N VAL A 43 -9.15 -1.21 11.17
CA VAL A 43 -8.85 -1.68 9.80
C VAL A 43 -9.31 -0.62 8.82
N LEU A 44 -8.37 -0.05 8.07
CA LEU A 44 -8.64 0.99 7.07
C LEU A 44 -8.28 0.50 5.68
N VAL A 45 -9.21 0.57 4.74
CA VAL A 45 -8.94 0.34 3.32
C VAL A 45 -8.84 1.67 2.61
N PHE A 46 -7.70 1.92 2.01
CA PHE A 46 -7.42 3.13 1.26
C PHE A 46 -7.70 2.88 -0.21
N LEU A 47 -8.58 3.68 -0.79
CA LEU A 47 -9.08 3.54 -2.15
C LEU A 47 -8.55 4.65 -3.05
N ALA A 48 -8.03 4.28 -4.21
CA ALA A 48 -7.79 5.20 -5.31
C ALA A 48 -9.12 5.48 -6.02
N ASP A 49 -9.63 6.70 -5.88
CA ASP A 49 -10.94 7.12 -6.37
C ASP A 49 -10.80 8.09 -7.55
N CYS A 50 -10.86 7.54 -8.77
CA CYS A 50 -10.92 8.34 -9.98
C CYS A 50 -12.35 8.77 -10.32
N ARG A 51 -13.38 8.23 -9.66
CA ARG A 51 -14.78 8.50 -9.94
C ARG A 51 -15.25 9.84 -9.39
N ARG A 52 -14.72 10.28 -8.25
CA ARG A 52 -15.14 11.51 -7.57
C ARG A 52 -15.18 12.73 -8.50
N TRP A 53 -14.11 12.95 -9.24
CA TRP A 53 -14.01 14.09 -10.17
C TRP A 53 -14.92 13.94 -11.38
N LEU A 54 -15.10 12.72 -11.88
CA LEU A 54 -16.07 12.46 -12.95
C LEU A 54 -17.49 12.81 -12.48
N ASN A 55 -17.87 12.38 -11.28
CA ASN A 55 -19.14 12.73 -10.67
C ASN A 55 -19.29 14.24 -10.44
N ALA A 56 -18.21 14.92 -10.02
CA ALA A 56 -18.23 16.39 -9.85
C ALA A 56 -18.45 17.12 -11.18
N TYR A 57 -17.82 16.67 -12.26
CA TYR A 57 -18.07 17.22 -13.60
C TYR A 57 -19.52 17.03 -14.04
N HIS A 58 -20.07 15.84 -13.86
CA HIS A 58 -21.47 15.56 -14.17
C HIS A 58 -22.42 16.42 -13.34
N ALA A 59 -22.13 16.58 -12.05
CA ALA A 59 -22.94 17.45 -11.16
C ALA A 59 -22.87 18.93 -11.56
N ALA A 60 -21.76 19.36 -12.20
CA ALA A 60 -21.62 20.69 -12.77
C ALA A 60 -22.23 20.82 -14.20
N GLY A 61 -22.91 19.79 -14.70
CA GLY A 61 -23.54 19.78 -16.02
C GLY A 61 -22.59 19.45 -17.18
N ILE A 62 -21.34 19.04 -16.90
CA ILE A 62 -20.36 18.64 -17.94
C ILE A 62 -20.57 17.15 -18.22
N THR A 63 -21.36 16.83 -19.25
CA THR A 63 -21.75 15.45 -19.57
C THR A 63 -20.75 14.74 -20.50
N ASP A 64 -19.89 15.48 -21.17
CA ASP A 64 -18.86 15.01 -22.10
C ASP A 64 -17.45 14.92 -21.47
N ALA A 65 -17.37 14.96 -20.14
CA ALA A 65 -16.11 14.79 -19.41
C ALA A 65 -15.42 13.49 -19.80
N ARG A 66 -14.13 13.55 -20.11
CA ARG A 66 -13.35 12.35 -20.42
C ARG A 66 -13.40 11.35 -19.26
N LYS A 67 -13.45 10.07 -19.60
CA LYS A 67 -13.38 9.00 -18.61
C LYS A 67 -11.97 8.92 -18.01
N PRO A 68 -11.86 8.51 -16.73
CA PRO A 68 -10.56 8.26 -16.10
C PRO A 68 -9.74 7.25 -16.90
N GLY A 69 -8.45 7.53 -17.07
CA GLY A 69 -7.47 6.67 -17.71
C GLY A 69 -6.32 6.28 -16.77
N ALA A 70 -5.29 5.64 -17.33
CA ALA A 70 -4.13 5.17 -16.57
C ALA A 70 -3.43 6.29 -15.77
N GLY A 71 -3.25 7.48 -16.39
CA GLY A 71 -2.64 8.62 -15.69
C GLY A 71 -3.46 9.09 -14.48
N ASP A 72 -4.80 9.04 -14.57
CA ASP A 72 -5.67 9.37 -13.42
C ASP A 72 -5.52 8.34 -12.31
N LEU A 73 -5.39 7.06 -12.66
CA LEU A 73 -5.17 5.99 -11.69
C LEU A 73 -3.82 6.16 -11.00
N MET A 74 -2.74 6.42 -11.74
CA MET A 74 -1.41 6.64 -11.15
C MET A 74 -1.42 7.81 -10.17
N LEU A 75 -2.09 8.91 -10.53
CA LEU A 75 -2.24 10.07 -9.65
C LEU A 75 -3.07 9.74 -8.40
N ALA A 76 -4.17 9.00 -8.57
CA ALA A 76 -5.02 8.58 -7.45
C ALA A 76 -4.28 7.62 -6.51
N MET A 77 -3.49 6.67 -7.04
CA MET A 77 -2.65 5.78 -6.25
C MET A 77 -1.61 6.56 -5.43
N ALA A 78 -0.92 7.52 -6.04
CA ALA A 78 0.04 8.37 -5.33
C ALA A 78 -0.62 9.17 -4.19
N ASP A 79 -1.75 9.84 -4.45
CA ASP A 79 -2.52 10.57 -3.44
C ASP A 79 -2.95 9.66 -2.29
N THR A 80 -3.42 8.46 -2.61
CA THR A 80 -3.89 7.47 -1.64
C THR A 80 -2.76 6.92 -0.78
N CYS A 81 -1.62 6.55 -1.39
CA CYS A 81 -0.46 6.03 -0.65
C CYS A 81 0.17 7.09 0.26
N ILE A 82 0.20 8.37 -0.16
CA ILE A 82 0.64 9.48 0.69
C ILE A 82 -0.27 9.60 1.93
N ALA A 83 -1.58 9.50 1.75
CA ALA A 83 -2.52 9.55 2.88
C ALA A 83 -2.37 8.35 3.82
N ALA A 84 -2.18 7.14 3.27
CA ALA A 84 -1.94 5.93 4.05
C ALA A 84 -0.64 6.04 4.88
N GLN A 85 0.45 6.51 4.28
CA GLN A 85 1.71 6.71 5.00
C GLN A 85 1.61 7.78 6.09
N ASN A 86 0.85 8.85 5.86
CA ASN A 86 0.59 9.85 6.90
C ASN A 86 -0.17 9.25 8.09
N ALA A 87 -1.14 8.35 7.83
CA ALA A 87 -1.85 7.64 8.90
C ALA A 87 -0.90 6.74 9.70
N VAL A 88 0.03 6.04 9.05
CA VAL A 88 1.07 5.22 9.70
C VAL A 88 1.94 6.08 10.61
N VAL A 89 2.47 7.20 10.11
CA VAL A 89 3.33 8.11 10.90
C VAL A 89 2.58 8.69 12.08
N ALA A 90 1.31 9.07 11.90
CA ALA A 90 0.48 9.56 12.97
C ALA A 90 0.22 8.49 14.04
N ALA A 91 -0.08 7.25 13.64
CA ALA A 91 -0.28 6.12 14.54
C ALA A 91 0.99 5.82 15.35
N GLU A 92 2.15 5.78 14.70
CA GLU A 92 3.45 5.54 15.34
C GLU A 92 3.75 6.61 16.40
N SER A 93 3.45 7.87 16.13
CA SER A 93 3.63 8.97 17.10
C SER A 93 2.77 8.81 18.36
N LEU A 94 1.72 8.01 18.30
CA LEU A 94 0.82 7.64 19.40
C LEU A 94 1.15 6.28 20.03
N GLY A 95 2.25 5.65 19.63
CA GLY A 95 2.64 4.31 20.09
C GLY A 95 1.75 3.17 19.55
N ILE A 96 1.05 3.43 18.44
CA ILE A 96 0.20 2.45 17.75
C ILE A 96 1.00 1.86 16.59
N GLY A 97 1.10 0.53 16.54
CA GLY A 97 1.69 -0.19 15.44
C GLY A 97 0.75 -0.31 14.26
N SER A 98 1.31 -0.50 13.08
CA SER A 98 0.56 -0.71 11.85
C SER A 98 1.18 -1.80 10.98
N CYS A 99 0.37 -2.38 10.10
CA CYS A 99 0.83 -3.29 9.07
C CYS A 99 0.12 -2.98 7.76
N TYR A 100 0.89 -2.83 6.68
CA TYR A 100 0.37 -2.77 5.31
C TYR A 100 0.01 -4.18 4.85
N ILE A 101 -1.17 -4.31 4.28
CA ILE A 101 -1.67 -5.53 3.64
C ILE A 101 -1.71 -5.27 2.14
N GLY A 102 -0.84 -5.97 1.40
CA GLY A 102 -0.70 -5.83 -0.05
C GLY A 102 -1.67 -6.72 -0.83
N ASP A 103 -2.13 -7.81 -0.23
CA ASP A 103 -3.01 -8.81 -0.84
C ASP A 103 -4.29 -8.22 -1.42
N VAL A 104 -4.70 -7.03 -0.96
CA VAL A 104 -5.83 -6.29 -1.53
C VAL A 104 -5.61 -5.89 -3.00
N LEU A 105 -4.35 -5.82 -3.46
CA LEU A 105 -4.00 -5.58 -4.85
C LEU A 105 -3.98 -6.87 -5.66
N GLU A 106 -3.52 -7.97 -5.06
CA GLU A 106 -3.46 -9.29 -5.70
C GLU A 106 -4.86 -9.83 -5.98
N ASN A 107 -5.80 -9.59 -5.04
CA ASN A 107 -7.19 -10.03 -5.12
C ASN A 107 -8.15 -8.85 -5.34
N ALA A 108 -7.75 -7.86 -6.18
CA ALA A 108 -8.49 -6.61 -6.35
C ALA A 108 -9.94 -6.78 -6.80
N GLU A 109 -10.26 -7.81 -7.57
CA GLU A 109 -11.62 -8.11 -8.02
C GLU A 109 -12.49 -8.62 -6.87
N ALA A 110 -11.98 -9.55 -6.06
CA ALA A 110 -12.68 -10.02 -4.86
C ALA A 110 -12.88 -8.88 -3.85
N MET A 111 -11.88 -8.00 -3.69
CA MET A 111 -12.00 -6.80 -2.86
C MET A 111 -13.07 -5.84 -3.37
N ARG A 112 -13.12 -5.63 -4.68
CA ARG A 112 -14.14 -4.78 -5.28
C ARG A 112 -15.56 -5.28 -4.99
N ASP A 113 -15.76 -6.59 -5.09
CA ASP A 113 -17.07 -7.19 -4.84
C ASP A 113 -17.44 -7.15 -3.35
N ALA A 114 -16.51 -7.53 -2.46
CA ALA A 114 -16.73 -7.51 -1.01
C ALA A 114 -16.99 -6.10 -0.46
N LEU A 115 -16.34 -5.09 -1.02
CA LEU A 115 -16.46 -3.69 -0.60
C LEU A 115 -17.44 -2.89 -1.47
N HIS A 116 -18.13 -3.52 -2.42
CA HIS A 116 -19.08 -2.90 -3.35
C HIS A 116 -18.50 -1.67 -4.08
N LEU A 117 -17.22 -1.77 -4.51
CA LEU A 117 -16.54 -0.66 -5.15
C LEU A 117 -17.08 -0.41 -6.56
N PRO A 118 -17.47 0.83 -6.87
CA PRO A 118 -17.97 1.18 -8.20
C PRO A 118 -16.83 1.24 -9.23
N GLN A 119 -17.18 1.32 -10.51
CA GLN A 119 -16.23 1.54 -11.58
C GLN A 119 -15.36 2.79 -11.31
N TYR A 120 -14.08 2.72 -11.63
CA TYR A 120 -13.04 3.75 -11.43
C TYR A 120 -12.64 3.97 -9.95
N VAL A 121 -12.98 3.04 -9.07
CA VAL A 121 -12.49 2.97 -7.69
C VAL A 121 -11.82 1.62 -7.47
N VAL A 122 -10.58 1.65 -6.98
CA VAL A 122 -9.82 0.42 -6.69
C VAL A 122 -9.14 0.52 -5.33
N PRO A 123 -8.92 -0.59 -4.61
CA PRO A 123 -8.12 -0.57 -3.40
C PRO A 123 -6.66 -0.24 -3.76
N ALA A 124 -6.01 0.59 -2.96
CA ALA A 124 -4.58 0.88 -3.10
C ALA A 124 -3.76 0.14 -2.04
N CYS A 125 -4.25 0.11 -0.82
CA CYS A 125 -3.71 -0.68 0.28
C CYS A 125 -4.74 -0.81 1.39
N MET A 126 -4.55 -1.81 2.25
CA MET A 126 -5.23 -1.89 3.54
C MET A 126 -4.21 -1.73 4.66
N LEU A 127 -4.60 -1.00 5.71
CA LEU A 127 -3.81 -0.84 6.92
C LEU A 127 -4.58 -1.40 8.10
N VAL A 128 -3.91 -2.23 8.88
CA VAL A 128 -4.39 -2.64 10.20
C VAL A 128 -3.56 -1.96 11.28
N PHE A 129 -4.23 -1.53 12.35
CA PHE A 129 -3.60 -0.82 13.45
C PHE A 129 -3.90 -1.52 14.77
N GLY A 130 -2.92 -1.51 15.67
CA GLY A 130 -3.06 -2.10 16.98
C GLY A 130 -1.86 -1.79 17.87
N ARG A 131 -1.96 -2.13 19.14
CA ARG A 131 -0.81 -2.03 20.05
C ARG A 131 0.17 -3.16 19.74
N PRO A 132 1.46 -2.85 19.45
CA PRO A 132 2.44 -3.88 19.17
C PRO A 132 2.69 -4.74 20.42
N THR A 133 2.79 -6.05 20.23
CA THR A 133 3.18 -6.97 21.31
C THR A 133 4.64 -6.77 21.67
N GLU A 134 5.06 -7.21 22.88
CA GLU A 134 6.48 -7.19 23.26
C GLU A 134 7.37 -7.97 22.27
N GLN A 135 6.87 -9.06 21.73
CA GLN A 135 7.58 -9.85 20.72
C GLN A 135 7.83 -9.02 19.46
N GLN A 136 6.82 -8.29 18.98
CA GLN A 136 6.96 -7.43 17.79
C GLN A 136 7.91 -6.26 18.04
N GLN A 137 7.87 -5.66 19.24
CA GLN A 137 8.79 -4.57 19.61
C GLN A 137 10.24 -5.03 19.66
N ARG A 138 10.50 -6.27 20.10
CA ARG A 138 11.84 -6.86 20.21
C ARG A 138 12.33 -7.50 18.90
N ARG A 139 11.46 -7.69 17.92
CA ARG A 139 11.81 -8.32 16.65
C ARG A 139 12.85 -7.46 15.90
N PRO A 140 13.99 -8.04 15.49
CA PRO A 140 14.97 -7.30 14.70
C PRO A 140 14.32 -6.86 13.38
N LYS A 141 14.62 -5.62 12.98
CA LYS A 141 14.16 -5.10 11.69
C LYS A 141 14.89 -5.85 10.57
N PRO A 142 14.18 -6.28 9.50
CA PRO A 142 14.82 -6.93 8.38
C PRO A 142 15.78 -5.95 7.67
N ALA A 143 16.93 -6.44 7.26
CA ALA A 143 17.89 -5.68 6.48
C ALA A 143 17.26 -5.24 5.14
N ARG A 144 17.60 -4.04 4.72
CA ARG A 144 17.20 -3.44 3.45
C ARG A 144 18.33 -3.57 2.44
N PHE A 145 18.05 -3.25 1.19
CA PHE A 145 19.12 -3.02 0.20
C PHE A 145 20.00 -1.86 0.64
N ALA A 146 21.26 -1.90 0.26
CA ALA A 146 22.18 -0.78 0.44
C ALA A 146 21.68 0.45 -0.36
N GLU A 147 22.04 1.65 0.12
CA GLU A 147 21.56 2.89 -0.48
C GLU A 147 21.84 2.99 -1.97
N GLN A 148 23.05 2.61 -2.40
CA GLN A 148 23.47 2.65 -3.81
C GLN A 148 22.70 1.68 -4.72
N ALA A 149 21.98 0.72 -4.16
CA ALA A 149 21.13 -0.17 -4.93
C ALA A 149 19.74 0.45 -5.24
N VAL A 150 19.40 1.57 -4.57
CA VAL A 150 18.07 2.19 -4.65
C VAL A 150 18.15 3.66 -5.05
N VAL A 151 19.27 4.34 -4.76
CA VAL A 151 19.45 5.77 -5.02
C VAL A 151 20.40 5.95 -6.20
N CYS A 152 19.95 6.61 -7.25
CA CYS A 152 20.77 7.07 -8.38
C CYS A 152 20.96 8.58 -8.30
N GLU A 153 22.18 9.06 -8.57
CA GLU A 153 22.44 10.50 -8.61
C GLU A 153 22.10 11.07 -9.98
N ASN A 154 21.27 12.10 -10.01
CA ASN A 154 20.85 12.90 -11.17
C ASN A 154 20.09 12.12 -12.26
N VAL A 155 20.54 10.93 -12.65
CA VAL A 155 19.96 10.15 -13.76
C VAL A 155 19.75 8.71 -13.33
N TYR A 156 18.77 8.04 -13.96
CA TYR A 156 18.57 6.62 -13.75
C TYR A 156 19.77 5.83 -14.31
N THR A 157 20.24 4.87 -13.54
CA THR A 157 21.34 3.96 -13.94
C THR A 157 20.89 2.52 -13.69
N ASP A 158 20.92 1.71 -14.73
CA ASP A 158 20.64 0.28 -14.62
C ASP A 158 21.73 -0.41 -13.80
N ARG A 159 21.30 -1.36 -12.97
CA ARG A 159 22.21 -2.29 -12.31
C ARG A 159 22.59 -3.39 -13.29
N THR A 160 23.87 -3.70 -13.39
CA THR A 160 24.34 -4.87 -14.15
C THR A 160 23.85 -6.17 -13.50
N PRO A 161 23.79 -7.30 -14.25
CA PRO A 161 23.42 -8.59 -13.69
C PRO A 161 24.25 -9.00 -12.46
N ASP A 162 25.55 -8.71 -12.47
CA ASP A 162 26.45 -9.04 -11.36
C ASP A 162 26.16 -8.17 -10.12
N GLU A 163 25.89 -6.89 -10.31
CA GLU A 163 25.49 -5.98 -9.23
C GLU A 163 24.13 -6.39 -8.63
N LEU A 164 23.16 -6.79 -9.44
CA LEU A 164 21.87 -7.27 -8.93
C LEU A 164 22.07 -8.52 -8.07
N ARG A 165 22.85 -9.51 -8.54
CA ARG A 165 23.18 -10.72 -7.77
C ARG A 165 23.86 -10.37 -6.44
N ALA A 166 24.83 -9.46 -6.47
CA ALA A 166 25.53 -9.01 -5.28
C ALA A 166 24.62 -8.29 -4.28
N ASP A 167 23.76 -7.40 -4.75
CA ASP A 167 22.81 -6.66 -3.91
C ASP A 167 21.82 -7.60 -3.19
N PHE A 168 21.26 -8.56 -3.91
CA PHE A 168 20.33 -9.55 -3.34
C PHE A 168 21.05 -10.50 -2.37
N ALA A 169 22.24 -10.98 -2.71
CA ALA A 169 23.02 -11.84 -1.84
C ALA A 169 23.43 -11.12 -0.54
N ALA A 170 23.86 -9.86 -0.62
CA ALA A 170 24.20 -9.05 0.54
C ALA A 170 22.98 -8.83 1.47
N LYS A 171 21.81 -8.51 0.90
CA LYS A 171 20.57 -8.38 1.68
C LYS A 171 20.16 -9.70 2.35
N ALA A 172 20.25 -10.81 1.63
CA ALA A 172 19.94 -12.14 2.14
C ALA A 172 20.88 -12.54 3.30
N ALA A 173 22.18 -12.35 3.13
CA ALA A 173 23.18 -12.61 4.17
C ALA A 173 22.95 -11.77 5.43
N ALA A 174 22.65 -10.48 5.26
CA ALA A 174 22.32 -9.58 6.38
C ALA A 174 21.01 -9.98 7.12
N ASN A 175 20.13 -10.74 6.48
CA ASN A 175 18.94 -11.35 7.09
C ASN A 175 19.18 -12.80 7.58
N GLY A 176 20.42 -13.29 7.59
CA GLY A 176 20.79 -14.62 8.06
C GLY A 176 20.54 -15.75 7.05
N GLN A 177 20.25 -15.43 5.79
CA GLN A 177 20.06 -16.41 4.71
C GLN A 177 21.40 -16.67 4.02
N LEU A 178 22.21 -17.55 4.62
CA LEU A 178 23.57 -17.83 4.11
C LEU A 178 23.59 -18.68 2.83
N ASP A 179 22.57 -19.50 2.61
CA ASP A 179 22.43 -20.39 1.44
C ASP A 179 21.50 -19.78 0.37
N TYR A 180 21.50 -18.44 0.24
CA TYR A 180 20.66 -17.74 -0.72
C TYR A 180 21.08 -18.04 -2.16
N ASP A 181 20.14 -18.53 -2.96
CA ASP A 181 20.30 -18.79 -4.38
C ASP A 181 19.42 -17.80 -5.17
N PHE A 182 20.09 -16.85 -5.85
CA PHE A 182 19.43 -15.79 -6.62
C PHE A 182 18.52 -16.36 -7.71
N ASP A 183 19.01 -17.36 -8.46
CA ASP A 183 18.28 -17.89 -9.62
C ASP A 183 17.01 -18.65 -9.20
N LYS A 184 17.02 -19.26 -8.02
CA LYS A 184 15.80 -19.84 -7.43
C LYS A 184 14.83 -18.82 -6.84
N ALA A 185 15.36 -17.71 -6.33
CA ALA A 185 14.55 -16.71 -5.66
C ALA A 185 13.78 -15.81 -6.63
N VAL A 186 14.18 -15.72 -7.88
CA VAL A 186 13.56 -14.89 -8.92
C VAL A 186 12.70 -15.70 -9.93
N GLN A 187 12.63 -17.03 -9.80
CA GLN A 187 11.72 -17.94 -10.52
C GLN A 187 10.38 -18.08 -9.80
#